data_0a713479f974b4a53db54a87f4f10c9c
#
_entry.id   0a713479f974b4a53db54a87f4f10c9c
#
_cell.length_a   1.000
_cell.length_b   1.000
_cell.length_c   1.000
_cell.angle_alpha   90.00
_cell.angle_beta   90.00
_cell.angle_gamma   90.00
#
_symmetry.space_group_name_H-M   'P 1'
#
loop_
_entity.id
_entity.type
_entity.pdbx_description
1 polymer ?
#
loop_
_entity_poly.entity_id
_entity_poly.type
_entity_poly.pdbx_seq_one_letter_code
_entity_poly.pdbx_strand_id
1 'polypeptide(L)'
;MNNQKLKYFKSPAEFFNLFLSLLLAMPLTRVTGFKKSIYPVFSEKIALAVSGVTNCAYCSWLHTKTSLEKGMREKEIKSLLDGDIKDIPEQEAPALFYVQHRADFDGGFSPKARQRIVDFYGEEKVGHIDFMFQAVYFGNLCSNTVYSGRYDMVQGRKDLKFRLVYFLSLPVAYFIRKGSK
;
A
#
# COMPACT_ATOMS: atom_id res chain seq x y z
N MET A 1 -11.68 17.81 -0.63
CA MET A 1 -10.34 17.51 -0.11
C MET A 1 -10.52 16.59 1.09
N ASN A 2 -10.10 15.33 0.94
CA ASN A 2 -10.27 14.33 1.99
C ASN A 2 -9.30 14.67 3.13
N ASN A 3 -9.81 14.88 4.33
CA ASN A 3 -9.03 15.30 5.52
C ASN A 3 -8.28 14.11 6.15
N GLN A 4 -7.81 13.19 5.31
CA GLN A 4 -7.08 12.00 5.74
C GLN A 4 -5.67 12.39 6.20
N LYS A 5 -5.32 11.99 7.43
CA LYS A 5 -3.98 12.19 7.98
C LYS A 5 -2.95 11.40 7.21
N LEU A 6 -1.79 12.01 6.94
CA LEU A 6 -0.61 11.33 6.43
C LEU A 6 -0.24 10.15 7.35
N LYS A 7 -0.24 8.93 6.81
CA LYS A 7 0.16 7.73 7.57
C LYS A 7 1.65 7.46 7.35
N TYR A 8 2.39 7.34 8.43
CA TYR A 8 3.83 7.04 8.45
C TYR A 8 4.16 6.14 9.64
N PHE A 9 5.34 5.54 9.67
CA PHE A 9 5.77 4.71 10.79
C PHE A 9 5.91 5.52 12.10
N LYS A 10 5.27 5.05 13.15
CA LYS A 10 5.30 5.67 14.48
C LYS A 10 6.45 5.15 15.36
N SER A 11 6.95 3.93 15.06
CA SER A 11 8.01 3.29 15.85
C SER A 11 8.85 2.30 15.03
N PRO A 12 10.10 1.99 15.46
CA PRO A 12 10.91 0.94 14.87
C PRO A 12 10.23 -0.44 14.94
N ALA A 13 9.51 -0.74 16.01
CA ALA A 13 8.80 -2.01 16.15
C ALA A 13 7.75 -2.21 15.06
N GLU A 14 6.99 -1.17 14.72
CA GLU A 14 6.02 -1.19 13.63
C GLU A 14 6.70 -1.46 12.28
N PHE A 15 7.82 -0.79 12.00
CA PHE A 15 8.61 -1.01 10.81
C PHE A 15 9.08 -2.48 10.70
N PHE A 16 9.72 -2.99 11.76
CA PHE A 16 10.26 -4.36 11.74
C PHE A 16 9.16 -5.42 11.67
N ASN A 17 8.05 -5.25 12.36
CA ASN A 17 6.92 -6.19 12.31
C ASN A 17 6.35 -6.27 10.89
N LEU A 18 6.12 -5.13 10.23
CA LEU A 18 5.59 -5.12 8.87
C LEU A 18 6.62 -5.62 7.85
N PHE A 19 7.90 -5.26 8.02
CA PHE A 19 9.00 -5.76 7.18
C PHE A 19 9.16 -7.28 7.29
N LEU A 20 9.14 -7.82 8.52
CA LEU A 20 9.24 -9.27 8.74
C LEU A 20 8.04 -10.01 8.16
N SER A 21 6.82 -9.50 8.35
CA SER A 21 5.62 -10.12 7.76
C SER A 21 5.67 -10.15 6.24
N LEU A 22 6.21 -9.10 5.60
CA LEU A 22 6.43 -9.04 4.16
C LEU A 22 7.47 -10.06 3.69
N LEU A 23 8.59 -10.21 4.41
CA LEU A 23 9.61 -11.22 4.11
C LEU A 23 9.07 -12.64 4.22
N LEU A 24 8.30 -12.93 5.26
CA LEU A 24 7.70 -14.25 5.47
C LEU A 24 6.64 -14.60 4.41
N ALA A 25 5.93 -13.61 3.88
CA ALA A 25 4.95 -13.80 2.81
C ALA A 25 5.58 -13.94 1.40
N MET A 26 6.85 -13.53 1.22
CA MET A 26 7.52 -13.51 -0.08
C MET A 26 7.64 -14.90 -0.75
N PRO A 27 7.94 -16.02 -0.05
CA PRO A 27 7.99 -17.34 -0.67
C PRO A 27 6.67 -17.77 -1.32
N LEU A 28 5.54 -17.39 -0.75
CA LEU A 28 4.21 -17.72 -1.26
C LEU A 28 4.01 -17.24 -2.71
N THR A 29 4.50 -16.04 -3.02
CA THR A 29 4.36 -15.44 -4.35
C THR A 29 5.17 -16.11 -5.45
N ARG A 30 6.22 -16.83 -5.08
CA ARG A 30 7.08 -17.55 -6.04
C ARG A 30 6.52 -18.91 -6.40
N VAL A 31 5.77 -19.55 -5.48
CA VAL A 31 5.28 -20.93 -5.61
C VAL A 31 3.88 -21.00 -6.21
N THR A 32 3.07 -20.00 -6.04
CA THR A 32 1.59 -20.05 -6.21
C THR A 32 1.04 -19.19 -7.34
N GLY A 33 1.65 -19.08 -8.49
CA GLY A 33 0.99 -18.42 -9.65
C GLY A 33 0.55 -16.97 -9.44
N PHE A 34 1.24 -16.21 -8.57
CA PHE A 34 0.92 -14.82 -8.19
C PHE A 34 0.55 -13.93 -9.38
N LYS A 35 1.33 -13.97 -10.48
CA LYS A 35 1.08 -13.16 -11.68
C LYS A 35 -0.26 -13.47 -12.36
N LYS A 36 -0.77 -14.69 -12.19
CA LYS A 36 -2.09 -15.09 -12.73
C LYS A 36 -3.22 -14.57 -11.87
N SER A 37 -3.05 -14.58 -10.55
CA SER A 37 -4.05 -14.10 -9.58
C SER A 37 -4.11 -12.57 -9.52
N ILE A 38 -2.93 -11.92 -9.56
CA ILE A 38 -2.77 -10.46 -9.48
C ILE A 38 -2.17 -9.97 -10.79
N TYR A 39 -3.04 -9.74 -11.78
CA TYR A 39 -2.60 -9.22 -13.08
C TYR A 39 -2.20 -7.72 -13.00
N PRO A 40 -1.40 -7.22 -13.95
CA PRO A 40 -0.74 -5.92 -13.81
C PRO A 40 -1.66 -4.73 -13.56
N VAL A 41 -2.86 -4.69 -14.16
CA VAL A 41 -3.82 -3.60 -13.93
C VAL A 41 -4.45 -3.71 -12.54
N PHE A 42 -4.77 -4.92 -12.09
CA PHE A 42 -5.35 -5.12 -10.76
C PHE A 42 -4.36 -4.78 -9.64
N SER A 43 -3.06 -5.06 -9.84
CA SER A 43 -2.02 -4.64 -8.90
C SER A 43 -1.94 -3.12 -8.75
N GLU A 44 -2.10 -2.37 -9.86
CA GLU A 44 -2.15 -0.90 -9.79
C GLU A 44 -3.42 -0.40 -9.09
N LYS A 45 -4.57 -1.03 -9.30
CA LYS A 45 -5.81 -0.68 -8.58
C LYS A 45 -5.65 -0.85 -7.07
N ILE A 46 -5.05 -1.96 -6.62
CA ILE A 46 -4.71 -2.16 -5.20
C ILE A 46 -3.78 -1.04 -4.71
N ALA A 47 -2.74 -0.73 -5.48
CA ALA A 47 -1.76 0.27 -5.10
C ALA A 47 -2.36 1.69 -5.00
N LEU A 48 -3.21 2.08 -5.97
CA LEU A 48 -3.93 3.36 -5.93
C LEU A 48 -4.88 3.44 -4.73
N ALA A 49 -5.67 2.38 -4.49
CA ALA A 49 -6.61 2.33 -3.37
C ALA A 49 -5.90 2.49 -2.02
N VAL A 50 -4.76 1.81 -1.82
CA VAL A 50 -3.95 1.93 -0.60
C VAL A 50 -3.26 3.30 -0.51
N SER A 51 -2.77 3.85 -1.64
CA SER A 51 -2.08 5.14 -1.68
C SER A 51 -3.01 6.31 -1.35
N GLY A 52 -4.27 6.23 -1.79
CA GLY A 52 -5.31 7.19 -1.42
C GLY A 52 -5.53 7.24 0.09
N VAL A 53 -5.72 6.08 0.73
CA VAL A 53 -5.94 5.99 2.19
C VAL A 53 -4.72 6.42 3.01
N THR A 54 -3.51 6.05 2.58
CA THR A 54 -2.27 6.41 3.28
C THR A 54 -1.84 7.85 3.05
N ASN A 55 -2.51 8.55 2.12
CA ASN A 55 -2.18 9.91 1.69
C ASN A 55 -0.71 10.06 1.24
N CYS A 56 -0.21 9.04 0.49
CA CYS A 56 1.15 9.05 -0.03
C CYS A 56 1.21 9.76 -1.39
N ALA A 57 1.50 11.05 -1.40
CA ALA A 57 1.53 11.86 -2.62
C ALA A 57 2.47 11.29 -3.69
N TYR A 58 3.68 10.85 -3.30
CA TYR A 58 4.63 10.25 -4.23
C TYR A 58 4.12 8.92 -4.80
N CYS A 59 3.57 8.05 -3.94
CA CYS A 59 3.06 6.75 -4.37
C CYS A 59 1.83 6.91 -5.28
N SER A 60 0.94 7.85 -4.95
CA SER A 60 -0.22 8.20 -5.80
C SER A 60 0.24 8.67 -7.19
N TRP A 61 1.23 9.56 -7.25
CA TRP A 61 1.81 9.99 -8.52
C TRP A 61 2.42 8.83 -9.32
N LEU A 62 3.25 7.99 -8.66
CA LEU A 62 3.90 6.84 -9.29
C LEU A 62 2.87 5.86 -9.88
N HIS A 63 1.91 5.44 -9.06
CA HIS A 63 0.90 4.49 -9.49
C HIS A 63 -0.09 5.07 -10.49
N THR A 64 -0.35 6.39 -10.46
CA THR A 64 -1.09 7.10 -11.53
C THR A 64 -0.36 6.97 -12.87
N LYS A 65 0.94 7.31 -12.90
CA LYS A 65 1.76 7.20 -14.12
C LYS A 65 1.73 5.77 -14.68
N THR A 66 2.03 4.78 -13.84
CA THR A 66 2.06 3.37 -14.25
C THR A 66 0.69 2.86 -14.70
N SER A 67 -0.39 3.32 -14.06
CA SER A 67 -1.76 2.96 -14.43
C SER A 67 -2.16 3.52 -15.79
N LEU A 68 -1.79 4.75 -16.09
CA LEU A 68 -2.00 5.37 -17.41
C LEU A 68 -1.23 4.61 -18.49
N GLU A 69 0.04 4.25 -18.23
CA GLU A 69 0.86 3.43 -19.15
C GLU A 69 0.24 2.05 -19.42
N LYS A 70 -0.52 1.50 -18.46
CA LYS A 70 -1.28 0.24 -18.59
C LYS A 70 -2.69 0.42 -19.17
N GLY A 71 -3.04 1.64 -19.62
CA GLY A 71 -4.29 1.93 -20.29
C GLY A 71 -5.50 2.16 -19.37
N MET A 72 -5.29 2.40 -18.06
CA MET A 72 -6.38 2.80 -17.17
C MET A 72 -6.86 4.22 -17.48
N ARG A 73 -8.14 4.47 -17.30
CA ARG A 73 -8.74 5.80 -17.51
C ARG A 73 -8.47 6.70 -16.31
N GLU A 74 -8.20 7.99 -16.56
CA GLU A 74 -7.97 8.99 -15.50
C GLU A 74 -9.11 9.05 -14.47
N LYS A 75 -10.37 8.95 -14.93
CA LYS A 75 -11.54 8.93 -14.05
C LYS A 75 -11.48 7.77 -13.05
N GLU A 76 -11.11 6.57 -13.50
CA GLU A 76 -11.00 5.38 -12.66
C GLU A 76 -9.85 5.52 -11.64
N ILE A 77 -8.70 6.03 -12.09
CA ILE A 77 -7.55 6.31 -11.22
C ILE A 77 -7.93 7.29 -10.12
N LYS A 78 -8.60 8.39 -10.49
CA LYS A 78 -9.05 9.40 -9.54
C LYS A 78 -10.05 8.83 -8.52
N SER A 79 -11.04 8.04 -8.99
CA SER A 79 -12.01 7.38 -8.11
C SER A 79 -11.31 6.51 -7.05
N LEU A 80 -10.32 5.70 -7.47
CA LEU A 80 -9.58 4.84 -6.55
C LEU A 80 -8.79 5.62 -5.49
N LEU A 81 -8.15 6.72 -5.90
CA LEU A 81 -7.42 7.62 -4.99
C LEU A 81 -8.35 8.35 -4.02
N ASP A 82 -9.55 8.70 -4.44
CA ASP A 82 -10.59 9.35 -3.63
C ASP A 82 -11.34 8.34 -2.72
N GLY A 83 -11.06 7.04 -2.86
CA GLY A 83 -11.71 5.97 -2.10
C GLY A 83 -13.06 5.53 -2.66
N ASP A 84 -13.43 6.00 -3.85
CA ASP A 84 -14.67 5.62 -4.54
C ASP A 84 -14.40 4.43 -5.49
N ILE A 85 -15.17 3.35 -5.33
CA ILE A 85 -15.05 2.13 -6.12
C ILE A 85 -16.34 1.76 -6.88
N LYS A 86 -17.24 2.73 -7.09
CA LYS A 86 -18.53 2.48 -7.75
C LYS A 86 -18.40 2.02 -9.21
N ASP A 87 -17.38 2.51 -9.90
CA ASP A 87 -17.13 2.18 -11.33
C ASP A 87 -16.17 0.97 -11.50
N ILE A 88 -15.89 0.21 -10.43
CA ILE A 88 -15.00 -0.94 -10.46
C ILE A 88 -15.77 -2.23 -10.74
N PRO A 89 -15.21 -3.17 -11.53
CA PRO A 89 -15.84 -4.46 -11.77
C PRO A 89 -16.18 -5.20 -10.47
N GLU A 90 -17.35 -5.83 -10.41
CA GLU A 90 -17.81 -6.57 -9.23
C GLU A 90 -16.81 -7.61 -8.71
N GLN A 91 -16.05 -8.22 -9.63
CA GLN A 91 -15.04 -9.23 -9.28
C GLN A 91 -13.80 -8.65 -8.59
N GLU A 92 -13.59 -7.33 -8.64
CA GLU A 92 -12.43 -6.64 -8.04
C GLU A 92 -12.83 -5.81 -6.81
N ALA A 93 -14.05 -5.30 -6.79
CA ALA A 93 -14.54 -4.40 -5.77
C ALA A 93 -14.36 -4.92 -4.32
N PRO A 94 -14.68 -6.19 -4.00
CA PRO A 94 -14.48 -6.71 -2.64
C PRO A 94 -13.02 -6.65 -2.17
N ALA A 95 -12.05 -6.93 -3.06
CA ALA A 95 -10.64 -6.86 -2.72
C ALA A 95 -10.18 -5.41 -2.49
N LEU A 96 -10.66 -4.47 -3.31
CA LEU A 96 -10.31 -3.05 -3.15
C LEU A 96 -10.90 -2.47 -1.87
N PHE A 97 -12.14 -2.79 -1.50
CA PHE A 97 -12.70 -2.45 -0.20
C PHE A 97 -11.89 -3.04 0.96
N TYR A 98 -11.48 -4.30 0.82
CA TYR A 98 -10.69 -4.96 1.84
C TYR A 98 -9.34 -4.29 2.08
N VAL A 99 -8.59 -3.94 1.02
CA VAL A 99 -7.28 -3.29 1.16
C VAL A 99 -7.40 -1.85 1.63
N GLN A 100 -8.45 -1.10 1.21
CA GLN A 100 -8.75 0.23 1.74
C GLN A 100 -9.04 0.17 3.25
N HIS A 101 -9.93 -0.75 3.65
CA HIS A 101 -10.25 -0.96 5.07
C HIS A 101 -9.00 -1.29 5.89
N ARG A 102 -8.15 -2.21 5.42
CA ARG A 102 -6.88 -2.53 6.08
C ARG A 102 -5.95 -1.32 6.19
N ALA A 103 -5.83 -0.54 5.11
CA ALA A 103 -5.00 0.67 5.13
C ALA A 103 -5.56 1.71 6.12
N ASP A 104 -6.87 1.83 6.25
CA ASP A 104 -7.52 2.75 7.19
C ASP A 104 -7.28 2.33 8.66
N PHE A 105 -7.30 1.04 8.94
CA PHE A 105 -7.03 0.46 10.26
C PHE A 105 -5.55 0.12 10.50
N ASP A 106 -4.64 0.97 10.02
CA ASP A 106 -3.19 0.87 10.26
C ASP A 106 -2.59 -0.51 9.92
N GLY A 107 -3.05 -1.11 8.83
CA GLY A 107 -2.60 -2.42 8.34
C GLY A 107 -3.28 -3.63 9.00
N GLY A 108 -4.09 -3.40 10.03
CA GLY A 108 -4.87 -4.44 10.69
C GLY A 108 -5.98 -5.02 9.82
N PHE A 109 -6.56 -6.11 10.26
CA PHE A 109 -7.77 -6.67 9.65
C PHE A 109 -8.65 -7.37 10.68
N SER A 110 -9.97 -7.36 10.45
CA SER A 110 -10.89 -8.20 11.18
C SER A 110 -10.86 -9.62 10.60
N PRO A 111 -10.71 -10.69 11.44
CA PRO A 111 -10.82 -12.07 10.97
C PRO A 111 -12.10 -12.34 10.17
N LYS A 112 -13.21 -11.73 10.57
CA LYS A 112 -14.49 -11.83 9.85
C LYS A 112 -14.44 -11.17 8.48
N ALA A 113 -13.78 -10.02 8.33
CA ALA A 113 -13.60 -9.37 7.04
C ALA A 113 -12.71 -10.21 6.12
N ARG A 114 -11.61 -10.78 6.65
CA ARG A 114 -10.75 -11.67 5.89
C ARG A 114 -11.51 -12.93 5.43
N GLN A 115 -12.30 -13.55 6.31
CA GLN A 115 -13.07 -14.74 5.93
C GLN A 115 -14.03 -14.47 4.78
N ARG A 116 -14.75 -13.35 4.78
CA ARG A 116 -15.63 -12.98 3.66
C ARG A 116 -14.90 -12.88 2.31
N ILE A 117 -13.67 -12.37 2.31
CA ILE A 117 -12.85 -12.28 1.10
C ILE A 117 -12.34 -13.67 0.69
N VAL A 118 -12.00 -14.53 1.63
CA VAL A 118 -11.65 -15.94 1.38
C VAL A 118 -12.82 -16.69 0.77
N ASP A 119 -14.02 -16.50 1.29
CA ASP A 119 -15.24 -17.12 0.75
C ASP A 119 -15.51 -16.70 -0.71
N PHE A 120 -15.12 -15.49 -1.09
CA PHE A 120 -15.31 -14.96 -2.43
C PHE A 120 -14.21 -15.36 -3.43
N TYR A 121 -12.93 -15.30 -3.02
CA TYR A 121 -11.78 -15.48 -3.93
C TYR A 121 -11.00 -16.77 -3.72
N GLY A 122 -11.20 -17.47 -2.60
CA GLY A 122 -10.36 -18.57 -2.13
C GLY A 122 -9.07 -18.10 -1.43
N GLU A 123 -8.52 -18.97 -0.59
CA GLU A 123 -7.38 -18.65 0.29
C GLU A 123 -6.12 -18.24 -0.49
N GLU A 124 -5.83 -18.91 -1.61
CA GLU A 124 -4.65 -18.63 -2.44
C GLU A 124 -4.68 -17.19 -2.97
N LYS A 125 -5.78 -16.77 -3.60
CA LYS A 125 -5.89 -15.43 -4.18
C LYS A 125 -5.90 -14.36 -3.08
N VAL A 126 -6.52 -14.63 -1.93
CA VAL A 126 -6.50 -13.71 -0.79
C VAL A 126 -5.08 -13.58 -0.23
N GLY A 127 -4.31 -14.67 -0.15
CA GLY A 127 -2.89 -14.62 0.22
C GLY A 127 -2.09 -13.69 -0.71
N HIS A 128 -2.36 -13.72 -2.02
CA HIS A 128 -1.73 -12.82 -2.99
C HIS A 128 -2.17 -11.36 -2.81
N ILE A 129 -3.46 -11.11 -2.52
CA ILE A 129 -3.98 -9.77 -2.22
C ILE A 129 -3.34 -9.24 -0.94
N ASP A 130 -3.25 -10.06 0.11
CA ASP A 130 -2.61 -9.72 1.38
C ASP A 130 -1.14 -9.35 1.20
N PHE A 131 -0.40 -10.12 0.41
CA PHE A 131 1.00 -9.80 0.09
C PHE A 131 1.11 -8.48 -0.67
N MET A 132 0.31 -8.27 -1.71
CA MET A 132 0.32 -7.04 -2.49
C MET A 132 -0.03 -5.82 -1.63
N PHE A 133 -1.04 -5.95 -0.77
CA PHE A 133 -1.38 -4.93 0.22
C PHE A 133 -0.18 -4.60 1.12
N GLN A 134 0.46 -5.61 1.72
CA GLN A 134 1.59 -5.41 2.64
C GLN A 134 2.76 -4.71 1.95
N ALA A 135 3.09 -5.11 0.70
CA ALA A 135 4.18 -4.52 -0.06
C ALA A 135 3.93 -3.03 -0.35
N VAL A 136 2.72 -2.70 -0.83
CA VAL A 136 2.34 -1.32 -1.13
C VAL A 136 2.25 -0.49 0.15
N TYR A 137 1.59 -1.01 1.18
CA TYR A 137 1.41 -0.31 2.46
C TYR A 137 2.76 0.01 3.12
N PHE A 138 3.67 -0.97 3.16
CA PHE A 138 5.04 -0.78 3.66
C PHE A 138 5.78 0.31 2.86
N GLY A 139 5.75 0.26 1.53
CA GLY A 139 6.37 1.26 0.66
C GLY A 139 5.81 2.67 0.88
N ASN A 140 4.48 2.78 1.04
CA ASN A 140 3.80 4.04 1.30
C ASN A 140 4.22 4.63 2.67
N LEU A 141 4.26 3.81 3.72
CA LEU A 141 4.71 4.25 5.03
C LEU A 141 6.19 4.69 5.01
N CYS A 142 7.08 3.96 4.31
CA CYS A 142 8.47 4.38 4.13
C CYS A 142 8.57 5.74 3.42
N SER A 143 7.85 5.91 2.31
CA SER A 143 7.86 7.16 1.53
C SER A 143 7.34 8.33 2.35
N ASN A 144 6.26 8.13 3.09
CA ASN A 144 5.67 9.14 3.96
C ASN A 144 6.55 9.47 5.18
N THR A 145 7.23 8.45 5.76
CA THR A 145 8.19 8.66 6.86
C THR A 145 9.36 9.53 6.40
N VAL A 146 9.89 9.28 5.20
CA VAL A 146 10.97 10.08 4.63
C VAL A 146 10.49 11.50 4.29
N TYR A 147 9.28 11.64 3.74
CA TYR A 147 8.70 12.95 3.44
C TYR A 147 8.48 13.78 4.71
N SER A 148 7.79 13.22 5.71
CA SER A 148 7.57 13.87 7.01
C SER A 148 8.88 14.18 7.73
N GLY A 149 9.83 13.22 7.71
CA GLY A 149 11.10 13.36 8.41
C GLY A 149 11.98 14.46 7.88
N ARG A 150 11.97 14.74 6.57
CA ARG A 150 12.75 15.84 5.99
C ARG A 150 12.41 17.18 6.63
N TYR A 151 11.12 17.46 6.81
CA TYR A 151 10.66 18.70 7.44
C TYR A 151 10.98 18.74 8.93
N ASP A 152 10.68 17.67 9.64
CA ASP A 152 10.86 17.60 11.10
C ASP A 152 12.31 17.51 11.55
N MET A 153 13.19 16.89 10.74
CA MET A 153 14.64 16.85 11.00
C MET A 153 15.27 18.23 10.93
N VAL A 154 14.82 19.08 9.98
CA VAL A 154 15.29 20.47 9.87
C VAL A 154 14.85 21.30 11.08
N GLN A 155 13.68 21.01 11.65
CA GLN A 155 13.15 21.73 12.82
C GLN A 155 13.55 21.13 14.17
N GLY A 156 14.31 20.03 14.21
CA GLY A 156 14.76 19.38 15.44
C GLY A 156 13.66 18.76 16.31
N ARG A 157 12.46 18.54 15.76
CA ARG A 157 11.25 18.19 16.52
C ARG A 157 11.01 16.70 16.78
N LYS A 158 11.82 15.78 16.24
CA LYS A 158 11.56 14.34 16.36
C LYS A 158 12.46 13.64 17.36
N ASP A 159 11.86 12.72 18.11
CA ASP A 159 12.54 11.88 19.07
C ASP A 159 13.47 10.85 18.37
N LEU A 160 14.31 10.19 19.19
CA LEU A 160 15.28 9.21 18.70
C LEU A 160 14.60 8.03 17.95
N LYS A 161 13.39 7.61 18.40
CA LYS A 161 12.65 6.50 17.78
C LYS A 161 12.25 6.84 16.34
N PHE A 162 11.72 8.05 16.13
CA PHE A 162 11.37 8.51 14.78
C PHE A 162 12.60 8.66 13.90
N ARG A 163 13.71 9.20 14.41
CA ARG A 163 14.97 9.33 13.65
C ARG A 163 15.46 7.97 13.17
N LEU A 164 15.40 6.95 14.01
CA LEU A 164 15.78 5.58 13.63
C LEU A 164 14.90 5.06 12.50
N VAL A 165 13.58 5.18 12.60
CA VAL A 165 12.64 4.74 11.54
C VAL A 165 12.86 5.52 10.24
N TYR A 166 13.14 6.81 10.33
CA TYR A 166 13.47 7.64 9.16
C TYR A 166 14.68 7.07 8.41
N PHE A 167 15.78 6.77 9.10
CA PHE A 167 16.98 6.20 8.48
C PHE A 167 16.72 4.79 7.92
N LEU A 168 15.95 3.96 8.58
CA LEU A 168 15.56 2.63 8.09
C LEU A 168 14.69 2.73 6.82
N SER A 169 13.88 3.77 6.69
CA SER A 169 12.99 3.97 5.52
C SER A 169 13.71 4.55 4.30
N LEU A 170 14.88 5.20 4.46
CA LEU A 170 15.60 5.84 3.37
C LEU A 170 15.96 4.89 2.21
N PRO A 171 16.54 3.69 2.43
CA PRO A 171 16.87 2.78 1.34
C PRO A 171 15.64 2.39 0.54
N VAL A 172 14.54 2.04 1.22
CA VAL A 172 13.28 1.64 0.57
C VAL A 172 12.72 2.77 -0.28
N ALA A 173 12.60 3.97 0.28
CA ALA A 173 12.13 5.14 -0.44
C ALA A 173 13.05 5.51 -1.63
N TYR A 174 14.35 5.30 -1.51
CA TYR A 174 15.31 5.50 -2.60
C TYR A 174 15.08 4.50 -3.73
N PHE A 175 14.93 3.20 -3.43
CA PHE A 175 14.68 2.17 -4.44
C PHE A 175 13.36 2.37 -5.17
N ILE A 176 12.29 2.74 -4.44
CA ILE A 176 10.99 3.07 -5.06
C ILE A 176 11.15 4.22 -6.05
N ARG A 177 11.90 5.27 -5.70
CA ARG A 177 12.13 6.43 -6.58
C ARG A 177 13.04 6.12 -7.77
N LYS A 178 14.02 5.25 -7.60
CA LYS A 178 14.91 4.83 -8.68
C LYS A 178 14.21 3.98 -9.73
N GLY A 179 13.32 3.08 -9.29
CA GLY A 179 12.54 2.20 -10.17
C GLY A 179 11.44 2.93 -10.97
N SER A 180 11.17 4.21 -10.65
CA SER A 180 10.14 5.03 -11.32
C SER A 180 10.70 5.92 -12.47
N LYS A 181 12.00 5.85 -12.75
CA LYS A 181 12.63 6.53 -13.86
C LYS A 181 12.68 5.64 -15.11
#